data_bcecebb690e1a3f96c0163826742c047
#
_entry.id   bcecebb690e1a3f96c0163826742c047
#
_cell.length_a   1.000
_cell.length_b   1.000
_cell.length_c   1.000
_cell.angle_alpha   90.00
_cell.angle_beta   90.00
_cell.angle_gamma   90.00
#
_symmetry.space_group_name_H-M   'P 1'
#
loop_
_entity.id
_entity.type
_entity.pdbx_description
1 polymer ?
#
loop_
_entity_poly.entity_id
_entity_poly.type
_entity_poly.pdbx_seq_one_letter_code
_entity_poly.pdbx_strand_id
1 'polypeptide(L)'
;MHRSIVNLNLIKEDLKSKINNFNNVKIIAVSKTFPIETIKPLIEYGHLEYGENKVQEAITKWTDVKITNPNIKLHLIGKLQTNKVKFALKLFDYIHSVDTKKLAKKIADEEFKQNKKIKIFLQVNIGDEEQKSGINKNFLNDFYSYCKNLNLDVVGL
;
A
#
# COMPACT_ATOMS: atom_id res chain seq x y z
N MET A 1 -24.40 12.02 -9.44
CA MET A 1 -22.97 11.72 -9.14
C MET A 1 -22.92 10.58 -8.12
N HIS A 2 -22.05 9.57 -8.34
CA HIS A 2 -21.96 8.43 -7.43
C HIS A 2 -21.47 8.86 -6.04
N ARG A 3 -22.01 8.25 -4.95
CA ARG A 3 -21.73 8.64 -3.56
C ARG A 3 -20.23 8.63 -3.22
N SER A 4 -19.46 7.69 -3.75
CA SER A 4 -18.01 7.62 -3.51
C SER A 4 -17.26 8.82 -4.07
N ILE A 5 -17.70 9.36 -5.23
CA ILE A 5 -17.13 10.57 -5.84
C ILE A 5 -17.45 11.81 -5.00
N VAL A 6 -18.71 11.90 -4.53
CA VAL A 6 -19.11 13.01 -3.63
C VAL A 6 -18.26 13.01 -2.36
N ASN A 7 -18.13 11.84 -1.72
CA ASN A 7 -17.31 11.70 -0.51
C ASN A 7 -15.83 12.05 -0.76
N LEU A 8 -15.26 11.58 -1.88
CA LEU A 8 -13.87 11.91 -2.24
C LEU A 8 -13.67 13.43 -2.38
N ASN A 9 -14.61 14.11 -3.03
CA ASN A 9 -14.53 15.56 -3.21
C ASN A 9 -14.67 16.31 -1.88
N LEU A 10 -15.58 15.90 -1.01
CA LEU A 10 -15.72 16.48 0.33
C LEU A 10 -14.42 16.32 1.15
N ILE A 11 -13.79 15.15 1.11
CA ILE A 11 -12.49 14.92 1.77
C ILE A 11 -11.41 15.82 1.17
N LYS A 12 -11.36 15.96 -0.16
CA LYS A 12 -10.40 16.85 -0.82
C LYS A 12 -10.56 18.30 -0.39
N GLU A 13 -11.79 18.81 -0.35
CA GLU A 13 -12.07 20.19 0.09
C GLU A 13 -11.73 20.40 1.57
N ASP A 14 -12.07 19.46 2.44
CA ASP A 14 -11.70 19.52 3.86
C ASP A 14 -10.17 19.54 4.04
N LEU A 15 -9.44 18.68 3.33
CA LEU A 15 -7.97 18.64 3.39
C LEU A 15 -7.33 19.92 2.83
N LYS A 16 -7.85 20.47 1.72
CA LYS A 16 -7.37 21.75 1.16
C LYS A 16 -7.49 22.90 2.16
N SER A 17 -8.55 22.90 2.96
CA SER A 17 -8.76 23.93 3.98
C SER A 17 -7.81 23.83 5.16
N LYS A 18 -7.21 22.66 5.39
CA LYS A 18 -6.40 22.36 6.60
C LYS A 18 -4.90 22.19 6.32
N ILE A 19 -4.52 21.91 5.08
CA ILE A 19 -3.14 21.53 4.73
C ILE A 19 -2.58 22.47 3.66
N ASN A 20 -1.52 23.19 4.00
CA ASN A 20 -0.90 24.18 3.09
C ASN A 20 -0.36 23.57 1.78
N ASN A 21 0.15 22.32 1.84
CA ASN A 21 0.71 21.60 0.68
C ASN A 21 -0.18 20.43 0.24
N PHE A 22 -1.47 20.68 0.09
CA PHE A 22 -2.44 19.65 -0.30
C PHE A 22 -2.05 18.87 -1.57
N ASN A 23 -1.38 19.50 -2.53
CA ASN A 23 -0.98 18.84 -3.79
C ASN A 23 -0.04 17.63 -3.56
N ASN A 24 0.63 17.56 -2.42
CA ASN A 24 1.52 16.45 -2.07
C ASN A 24 0.80 15.33 -1.30
N VAL A 25 -0.49 15.54 -0.94
CA VAL A 25 -1.28 14.55 -0.20
C VAL A 25 -1.95 13.59 -1.16
N LYS A 26 -1.77 12.30 -0.91
CA LYS A 26 -2.47 11.24 -1.64
C LYS A 26 -3.57 10.65 -0.79
N ILE A 27 -4.75 10.50 -1.37
CA ILE A 27 -5.88 9.85 -0.73
C ILE A 27 -5.94 8.43 -1.26
N ILE A 28 -5.79 7.44 -0.38
CA ILE A 28 -5.94 6.03 -0.76
C ILE A 28 -7.38 5.60 -0.52
N ALA A 29 -8.09 5.27 -1.60
CA ALA A 29 -9.42 4.68 -1.50
C ALA A 29 -9.30 3.21 -1.07
N VAL A 30 -9.70 2.92 0.16
CA VAL A 30 -9.67 1.55 0.70
C VAL A 30 -10.81 0.75 0.09
N SER A 31 -10.47 -0.16 -0.82
CA SER A 31 -11.40 -0.93 -1.65
C SER A 31 -11.54 -2.40 -1.22
N LYS A 32 -10.87 -2.78 -0.12
CA LYS A 32 -11.02 -4.13 0.45
C LYS A 32 -12.50 -4.49 0.65
N THR A 33 -12.85 -5.76 0.42
CA THR A 33 -14.22 -6.32 0.58
C THR A 33 -15.27 -5.81 -0.42
N PHE A 34 -15.00 -4.75 -1.17
CA PHE A 34 -15.92 -4.26 -2.19
C PHE A 34 -15.63 -4.90 -3.55
N PRO A 35 -16.67 -5.32 -4.31
CA PRO A 35 -16.50 -5.79 -5.68
C PRO A 35 -16.08 -4.64 -6.61
N ILE A 36 -15.50 -4.98 -7.75
CA ILE A 36 -14.95 -3.98 -8.68
C ILE A 36 -16.03 -3.02 -9.21
N GLU A 37 -17.25 -3.48 -9.36
CA GLU A 37 -18.40 -2.69 -9.83
C GLU A 37 -18.68 -1.50 -8.91
N THR A 38 -18.50 -1.67 -7.60
CA THR A 38 -18.65 -0.58 -6.60
C THR A 38 -17.53 0.45 -6.71
N ILE A 39 -16.35 0.04 -7.16
CA ILE A 39 -15.14 0.87 -7.25
C ILE A 39 -15.05 1.57 -8.61
N LYS A 40 -15.62 0.97 -9.65
CA LYS A 40 -15.58 1.44 -11.03
C LYS A 40 -15.91 2.93 -11.20
N PRO A 41 -16.92 3.51 -10.54
CA PRO A 41 -17.19 4.95 -10.63
C PRO A 41 -16.01 5.83 -10.22
N LEU A 42 -15.21 5.43 -9.22
CA LEU A 42 -14.01 6.16 -8.82
C LEU A 42 -12.88 6.02 -9.85
N ILE A 43 -12.74 4.86 -10.47
CA ILE A 43 -11.76 4.62 -11.54
C ILE A 43 -12.09 5.49 -12.75
N GLU A 44 -13.34 5.50 -13.19
CA GLU A 44 -13.83 6.31 -14.30
C GLU A 44 -13.74 7.82 -14.00
N TYR A 45 -13.85 8.20 -12.72
CA TYR A 45 -13.64 9.59 -12.28
C TYR A 45 -12.16 10.00 -12.30
N GLY A 46 -11.24 9.06 -12.48
CA GLY A 46 -9.80 9.30 -12.56
C GLY A 46 -9.06 9.21 -11.23
N HIS A 47 -9.64 8.58 -10.19
CA HIS A 47 -8.91 8.30 -8.96
C HIS A 47 -7.90 7.17 -9.18
N LEU A 48 -6.68 7.34 -8.67
CA LEU A 48 -5.57 6.44 -9.02
C LEU A 48 -5.01 5.59 -7.85
N GLU A 49 -5.31 5.94 -6.60
CA GLU A 49 -4.67 5.31 -5.43
C GLU A 49 -5.68 4.42 -4.69
N TYR A 50 -5.46 3.10 -4.64
CA TYR A 50 -6.38 2.13 -4.03
C TYR A 50 -5.66 1.23 -3.02
N GLY A 51 -6.35 0.89 -1.91
CA GLY A 51 -5.83 0.05 -0.84
C GLY A 51 -6.55 -1.28 -0.69
N GLU A 52 -5.80 -2.38 -0.63
CA GLU A 52 -6.28 -3.74 -0.43
C GLU A 52 -5.60 -4.41 0.77
N ASN A 53 -6.32 -5.32 1.43
CA ASN A 53 -5.78 -6.04 2.58
C ASN A 53 -5.16 -7.39 2.23
N LYS A 54 -5.66 -8.07 1.22
CA LYS A 54 -5.29 -9.45 0.91
C LYS A 54 -4.83 -9.58 -0.53
N VAL A 55 -3.65 -10.17 -0.71
CA VAL A 55 -3.01 -10.36 -2.02
C VAL A 55 -3.91 -11.15 -2.97
N GLN A 56 -4.50 -12.25 -2.51
CA GLN A 56 -5.29 -13.13 -3.37
C GLN A 56 -6.58 -12.45 -3.89
N GLU A 57 -7.29 -11.75 -3.01
CA GLU A 57 -8.48 -10.98 -3.39
C GLU A 57 -8.13 -9.85 -4.37
N ALA A 58 -7.00 -9.18 -4.13
CA ALA A 58 -6.51 -8.11 -5.01
C ALA A 58 -6.15 -8.63 -6.40
N ILE A 59 -5.51 -9.80 -6.52
CA ILE A 59 -5.17 -10.39 -7.81
C ILE A 59 -6.43 -10.62 -8.64
N THR A 60 -7.43 -11.28 -8.08
CA THR A 60 -8.70 -11.55 -8.77
C THR A 60 -9.40 -10.26 -9.20
N LYS A 61 -9.37 -9.22 -8.36
CA LYS A 61 -10.08 -7.95 -8.59
C LYS A 61 -9.36 -7.02 -9.57
N TRP A 62 -8.03 -6.90 -9.45
CA TRP A 62 -7.27 -5.79 -10.04
C TRP A 62 -6.42 -6.16 -11.26
N THR A 63 -6.18 -7.44 -11.54
CA THR A 63 -5.27 -7.83 -12.63
C THR A 63 -5.70 -7.22 -13.95
N ASP A 64 -6.93 -7.47 -14.38
CA ASP A 64 -7.45 -6.97 -15.67
C ASP A 64 -7.65 -5.44 -15.65
N VAL A 65 -8.04 -4.91 -14.49
CA VAL A 65 -8.23 -3.46 -14.33
C VAL A 65 -6.91 -2.70 -14.49
N LYS A 66 -5.80 -3.22 -13.96
CA LYS A 66 -4.48 -2.57 -14.13
C LYS A 66 -3.93 -2.67 -15.55
N ILE A 67 -4.31 -3.70 -16.30
CA ILE A 67 -3.94 -3.80 -17.74
C ILE A 67 -4.57 -2.63 -18.51
N THR A 68 -5.84 -2.36 -18.27
CA THR A 68 -6.58 -1.28 -18.96
C THR A 68 -6.35 0.10 -18.35
N ASN A 69 -5.90 0.17 -17.09
CA ASN A 69 -5.63 1.40 -16.35
C ASN A 69 -4.24 1.38 -15.69
N PRO A 70 -3.14 1.45 -16.47
CA PRO A 70 -1.77 1.23 -15.97
C PRO A 70 -1.29 2.28 -14.97
N ASN A 71 -1.94 3.44 -14.90
CA ASN A 71 -1.61 4.51 -13.96
C ASN A 71 -2.14 4.27 -12.54
N ILE A 72 -3.05 3.31 -12.35
CA ILE A 72 -3.55 2.95 -11.02
C ILE A 72 -2.41 2.43 -10.16
N LYS A 73 -2.34 2.92 -8.91
CA LYS A 73 -1.41 2.48 -7.87
C LYS A 73 -2.15 1.67 -6.81
N LEU A 74 -1.65 0.47 -6.57
CA LEU A 74 -2.21 -0.41 -5.55
C LEU A 74 -1.31 -0.46 -4.33
N HIS A 75 -1.92 -0.24 -3.18
CA HIS A 75 -1.31 -0.29 -1.86
C HIS A 75 -1.77 -1.54 -1.12
N LEU A 76 -0.84 -2.40 -0.74
CA LEU A 76 -1.13 -3.48 0.20
C LEU A 76 -1.06 -2.89 1.63
N ILE A 77 -2.22 -2.69 2.24
CA ILE A 77 -2.36 -2.11 3.57
C ILE A 77 -2.60 -3.16 4.67
N GLY A 78 -2.87 -4.41 4.29
CA GLY A 78 -3.00 -5.54 5.20
C GLY A 78 -1.68 -6.29 5.41
N LYS A 79 -1.67 -7.20 6.38
CA LYS A 79 -0.51 -8.04 6.72
C LYS A 79 -0.09 -8.90 5.53
N LEU A 80 1.20 -8.88 5.20
CA LEU A 80 1.78 -9.67 4.11
C LEU A 80 2.49 -10.92 4.66
N GLN A 81 2.02 -12.09 4.25
CA GLN A 81 2.71 -13.35 4.51
C GLN A 81 3.87 -13.54 3.54
N THR A 82 5.00 -14.11 4.04
CA THR A 82 6.22 -14.30 3.22
C THR A 82 6.00 -15.16 1.97
N ASN A 83 5.13 -16.16 2.03
CA ASN A 83 4.79 -17.02 0.88
C ASN A 83 3.95 -16.31 -0.19
N LYS A 84 3.39 -15.13 0.11
CA LYS A 84 2.60 -14.32 -0.83
C LYS A 84 3.41 -13.17 -1.47
N VAL A 85 4.63 -12.92 -1.00
CA VAL A 85 5.47 -11.80 -1.49
C VAL A 85 5.65 -11.84 -3.00
N LYS A 86 5.94 -13.00 -3.59
CA LYS A 86 6.11 -13.13 -5.06
C LYS A 86 4.90 -12.68 -5.87
N PHE A 87 3.70 -12.88 -5.33
CA PHE A 87 2.45 -12.48 -5.97
C PHE A 87 2.17 -10.98 -5.72
N ALA A 88 2.46 -10.51 -4.51
CA ALA A 88 2.29 -9.10 -4.16
C ALA A 88 3.14 -8.20 -5.07
N LEU A 89 4.40 -8.54 -5.32
CA LEU A 89 5.27 -7.74 -6.19
C LEU A 89 4.78 -7.66 -7.64
N LYS A 90 4.04 -8.63 -8.13
CA LYS A 90 3.49 -8.58 -9.49
C LYS A 90 2.40 -7.53 -9.65
N LEU A 91 1.64 -7.27 -8.60
CA LEU A 91 0.42 -6.46 -8.65
C LEU A 91 0.54 -5.11 -7.96
N PHE A 92 1.12 -5.09 -6.75
CA PHE A 92 1.17 -3.90 -5.91
C PHE A 92 2.33 -2.97 -6.26
N ASP A 93 2.12 -1.67 -5.99
CA ASP A 93 3.12 -0.61 -6.11
C ASP A 93 3.70 -0.24 -4.75
N TYR A 94 2.93 -0.48 -3.66
CA TYR A 94 3.31 -0.18 -2.29
C TYR A 94 2.93 -1.31 -1.32
N ILE A 95 3.78 -1.56 -0.32
CA ILE A 95 3.50 -2.43 0.82
C ILE A 95 3.64 -1.61 2.10
N HIS A 96 2.56 -1.54 2.91
CA HIS A 96 2.51 -0.72 4.14
C HIS A 96 2.80 -1.51 5.42
N SER A 97 2.99 -2.82 5.34
CA SER A 97 3.00 -3.72 6.50
C SER A 97 4.34 -4.43 6.73
N VAL A 98 5.45 -3.76 6.39
CA VAL A 98 6.78 -4.35 6.56
C VAL A 98 7.26 -4.13 7.99
N ASP A 99 7.32 -5.22 8.78
CA ASP A 99 7.57 -5.17 10.22
C ASP A 99 8.59 -6.20 10.74
N THR A 100 9.13 -7.06 9.86
CA THR A 100 10.10 -8.08 10.26
C THR A 100 11.25 -8.19 9.27
N LYS A 101 12.46 -8.51 9.77
CA LYS A 101 13.65 -8.78 8.94
C LYS A 101 13.41 -9.91 7.94
N LYS A 102 12.66 -10.95 8.34
CA LYS A 102 12.29 -12.07 7.47
C LYS A 102 11.46 -11.60 6.27
N LEU A 103 10.47 -10.75 6.49
CA LEU A 103 9.63 -10.20 5.42
C LEU A 103 10.44 -9.27 4.52
N ALA A 104 11.23 -8.35 5.10
CA ALA A 104 12.09 -7.43 4.36
C ALA A 104 13.08 -8.18 3.45
N LYS A 105 13.76 -9.20 3.99
CA LYS A 105 14.66 -10.06 3.21
C LYS A 105 13.93 -10.76 2.06
N LYS A 106 12.74 -11.30 2.31
CA LYS A 106 11.93 -11.96 1.28
C LYS A 106 11.50 -11.01 0.18
N ILE A 107 11.16 -9.75 0.51
CA ILE A 107 10.85 -8.71 -0.48
C ILE A 107 12.07 -8.43 -1.35
N ALA A 108 13.25 -8.20 -0.75
CA ALA A 108 14.47 -7.93 -1.48
C ALA A 108 14.87 -9.08 -2.45
N ASP A 109 14.74 -10.33 -1.98
CA ASP A 109 15.02 -11.50 -2.81
C ASP A 109 14.06 -11.62 -4.01
N GLU A 110 12.78 -11.28 -3.81
CA GLU A 110 11.79 -11.31 -4.89
C GLU A 110 11.92 -10.10 -5.83
N GLU A 111 12.30 -8.92 -5.34
CA GLU A 111 12.67 -7.76 -6.19
C GLU A 111 13.80 -8.12 -7.16
N PHE A 112 14.84 -8.77 -6.64
CA PHE A 112 15.97 -9.23 -7.45
C PHE A 112 15.53 -10.24 -8.53
N LYS A 113 14.75 -11.26 -8.14
CA LYS A 113 14.26 -12.30 -9.05
C LYS A 113 13.36 -11.78 -10.15
N GLN A 114 12.50 -10.79 -9.83
CA GLN A 114 11.53 -10.24 -10.77
C GLN A 114 12.04 -9.00 -11.51
N ASN A 115 13.25 -8.54 -11.20
CA ASN A 115 13.81 -7.27 -11.69
C ASN A 115 12.82 -6.10 -11.52
N LYS A 116 12.21 -6.01 -10.35
CA LYS A 116 11.18 -5.02 -10.02
C LYS A 116 11.45 -4.41 -8.66
N LYS A 117 11.23 -3.11 -8.53
CA LYS A 117 11.24 -2.40 -7.24
C LYS A 117 9.82 -2.13 -6.75
N ILE A 118 9.63 -2.22 -5.45
CA ILE A 118 8.38 -1.87 -4.77
C ILE A 118 8.68 -0.88 -3.65
N LYS A 119 7.79 0.08 -3.46
CA LYS A 119 7.89 1.03 -2.34
C LYS A 119 7.34 0.42 -1.07
N ILE A 120 8.06 0.56 0.03
CA ILE A 120 7.65 0.00 1.31
C ILE A 120 7.53 1.06 2.39
N PHE A 121 6.55 0.86 3.28
CA PHE A 121 6.45 1.54 4.57
C PHE A 121 6.82 0.56 5.67
N LEU A 122 7.54 1.03 6.68
CA LEU A 122 7.82 0.23 7.88
C LEU A 122 6.64 0.39 8.84
N GLN A 123 6.03 -0.71 9.23
CA GLN A 123 4.94 -0.67 10.19
C GLN A 123 5.48 -0.65 11.61
N VAL A 124 5.11 0.39 12.37
CA VAL A 124 5.54 0.60 13.76
C VAL A 124 4.39 0.35 14.71
N ASN A 125 4.63 -0.42 15.79
CA ASN A 125 3.68 -0.59 16.88
C ASN A 125 3.86 0.55 17.89
N ILE A 126 3.00 1.57 17.81
CA ILE A 126 3.07 2.76 18.66
C ILE A 126 2.47 2.51 20.05
N GLY A 127 1.47 1.62 20.13
CA GLY A 127 0.69 1.39 21.35
C GLY A 127 1.31 0.37 22.30
N ASP A 128 2.48 -0.20 21.97
CA ASP A 128 3.14 -1.29 22.72
C ASP A 128 2.21 -2.48 23.03
N GLU A 129 1.21 -2.72 22.16
CA GLU A 129 0.27 -3.84 22.26
C GLU A 129 0.93 -5.11 21.68
N GLU A 130 1.32 -6.05 22.54
CA GLU A 130 2.05 -7.28 22.14
C GLU A 130 1.35 -8.11 21.06
N GLN A 131 0.03 -8.05 20.99
CA GLN A 131 -0.78 -8.78 20.00
C GLN A 131 -0.92 -8.09 18.65
N LYS A 132 -0.49 -6.84 18.51
CA LYS A 132 -0.55 -6.09 17.24
C LYS A 132 0.74 -6.22 16.45
N SER A 133 0.59 -6.26 15.12
CA SER A 133 1.72 -6.21 14.18
C SER A 133 2.42 -4.85 14.25
N GLY A 134 3.66 -4.84 13.83
CA GLY A 134 4.51 -3.65 13.81
C GLY A 134 5.77 -3.83 14.65
N ILE A 135 6.84 -3.19 14.21
CA ILE A 135 8.10 -3.18 14.95
C ILE A 135 8.00 -2.25 16.15
N ASN A 136 8.63 -2.63 17.28
CA ASN A 136 8.75 -1.73 18.42
C ASN A 136 9.59 -0.50 18.03
N LYS A 137 9.16 0.68 18.44
CA LYS A 137 9.81 1.99 18.13
C LYS A 137 11.29 2.03 18.47
N ASN A 138 11.71 1.30 19.52
CA ASN A 138 13.10 1.27 19.97
C ASN A 138 14.04 0.55 18.97
N PHE A 139 13.50 -0.33 18.12
CA PHE A 139 14.26 -1.06 17.10
C PHE A 139 14.09 -0.45 15.69
N LEU A 140 13.39 0.65 15.56
CA LEU A 140 13.06 1.23 14.25
C LEU A 140 14.31 1.63 13.46
N ASN A 141 15.29 2.27 14.09
CA ASN A 141 16.52 2.70 13.41
C ASN A 141 17.34 1.53 12.89
N ASP A 142 17.48 0.47 13.71
CA ASP A 142 18.19 -0.75 13.30
C ASP A 142 17.48 -1.46 12.16
N PHE A 143 16.15 -1.51 12.22
CA PHE A 143 15.34 -2.13 11.18
C PHE A 143 15.37 -1.33 9.88
N TYR A 144 15.29 0.00 9.97
CA TYR A 144 15.44 0.88 8.80
C TYR A 144 16.82 0.67 8.14
N SER A 145 17.91 0.68 8.92
CA SER A 145 19.25 0.43 8.43
C SER A 145 19.36 -0.96 7.76
N TYR A 146 18.77 -1.98 8.34
CA TYR A 146 18.69 -3.31 7.75
C TYR A 146 17.98 -3.30 6.39
N CYS A 147 16.83 -2.64 6.27
CA CYS A 147 16.10 -2.51 5.01
C CYS A 147 16.90 -1.74 3.95
N LYS A 148 17.62 -0.68 4.34
CA LYS A 148 18.49 0.08 3.43
C LYS A 148 19.67 -0.76 2.95
N ASN A 149 20.27 -1.58 3.80
CA ASN A 149 21.36 -2.50 3.41
C ASN A 149 20.88 -3.58 2.42
N LEU A 150 19.60 -3.92 2.42
CA LEU A 150 18.96 -4.77 1.42
C LEU A 150 18.57 -4.02 0.14
N ASN A 151 18.91 -2.73 0.03
CA ASN A 151 18.54 -1.86 -1.10
C ASN A 151 17.01 -1.78 -1.33
N LEU A 152 16.22 -1.83 -0.26
CA LEU A 152 14.78 -1.63 -0.32
C LEU A 152 14.44 -0.13 -0.40
N ASP A 153 13.38 0.21 -1.16
CA ASP A 153 12.86 1.57 -1.29
C ASP A 153 11.89 1.90 -0.13
N VAL A 154 12.47 2.29 1.02
CA VAL A 154 11.70 2.70 2.20
C VAL A 154 11.26 4.15 2.02
N VAL A 155 9.95 4.37 1.87
CA VAL A 155 9.35 5.68 1.59
C VAL A 155 8.65 6.31 2.80
N GLY A 156 8.51 5.59 3.92
CA GLY A 156 7.88 6.14 5.13
C GLY A 156 7.61 5.09 6.20
N LEU A 157 6.81 5.51 7.21
CA LEU A 157 6.35 4.73 8.35
C LEU A 157 4.83 4.58 8.32
#